data_e5b84762c886e0cacac3c417f7d75254
#
_entry.id   e5b84762c886e0cacac3c417f7d75254
#
_cell.length_a   1.000
_cell.length_b   1.000
_cell.length_c   1.000
_cell.angle_alpha   90.00
_cell.angle_beta   90.00
_cell.angle_gamma   90.00
#
_symmetry.space_group_name_H-M   'P 1'
#
loop_
_entity.id
_entity.type
_entity.pdbx_description
1 polymer ?
#
loop_
_entity_poly.entity_id
_entity_poly.type
_entity_poly.pdbx_seq_one_letter_code
_entity_poly.pdbx_strand_id
1 'polypeptide(L)'
;LAEGRMRSAPQYFVRYSGEGMQVISGVGIGPDGLYFVPVMPDASGRSAVLKVLYREGAVGPQASPKKEDAISLLNSRQCYSCHVIYDYGFGNVGPALGGEAMKQRIGERLDSADYEKALLELDSLDTEPYVNYREARRELMLKTGDARVRTWVNYHLKQPGFDNPFSQMPNPGLTESEAALIADYLLDPDSASDQDTDIGMRVRKVMSWFIPDLKYRHLVYSFMLGGAAALLLMAGYAKYNRNRR
;
A
#
# COMPACT_ATOMS: atom_id res chain seq x y z
N LEU A 1 25.05 -11.94 -8.87
CA LEU A 1 24.35 -12.44 -10.04
C LEU A 1 25.24 -13.50 -10.69
N ALA A 2 24.85 -14.76 -10.65
CA ALA A 2 25.47 -15.77 -11.48
C ALA A 2 24.53 -16.00 -12.66
N GLU A 3 25.05 -15.95 -13.88
CA GLU A 3 24.31 -16.17 -15.13
C GLU A 3 23.13 -15.20 -15.35
N GLY A 4 23.21 -13.98 -14.81
CA GLY A 4 22.15 -12.97 -14.95
C GLY A 4 20.88 -13.23 -14.13
N ARG A 5 20.85 -14.27 -13.29
CA ARG A 5 19.69 -14.61 -12.44
C ARG A 5 19.86 -14.11 -11.02
N MET A 6 18.78 -13.63 -10.41
CA MET A 6 18.76 -13.33 -8.99
C MET A 6 18.77 -14.65 -8.19
N ARG A 7 19.76 -14.82 -7.31
CA ARG A 7 19.90 -16.00 -6.44
C ARG A 7 19.23 -15.85 -5.07
N SER A 8 18.80 -14.65 -4.73
CA SER A 8 18.14 -14.35 -3.46
C SER A 8 17.01 -13.36 -3.66
N ALA A 9 16.07 -13.33 -2.74
CA ALA A 9 15.10 -12.26 -2.67
C ALA A 9 15.81 -10.90 -2.61
N PRO A 10 15.23 -9.83 -3.20
CA PRO A 10 15.76 -8.48 -3.09
C PRO A 10 15.96 -8.12 -1.61
N GLN A 11 17.15 -7.67 -1.27
CA GLN A 11 17.44 -7.16 0.06
C GLN A 11 17.62 -5.65 0.00
N TYR A 12 17.18 -4.96 1.04
CA TYR A 12 17.41 -3.52 1.15
C TYR A 12 18.92 -3.26 1.29
N PHE A 13 19.45 -2.54 0.33
CA PHE A 13 20.82 -2.05 0.41
C PHE A 13 20.89 -0.72 1.16
N VAL A 14 19.92 0.15 0.93
CA VAL A 14 19.80 1.46 1.60
C VAL A 14 18.34 1.67 1.95
N ARG A 15 18.09 2.17 3.15
CA ARG A 15 16.76 2.54 3.61
C ARG A 15 16.76 4.01 4.03
N TYR A 16 15.81 4.78 3.48
CA TYR A 16 15.57 6.13 3.96
C TYR A 16 14.76 6.09 5.26
N SER A 17 15.25 6.76 6.30
CA SER A 17 14.60 6.82 7.62
C SER A 17 14.19 8.23 8.03
N GLY A 18 14.22 9.20 7.10
CA GLY A 18 13.76 10.57 7.32
C GLY A 18 12.25 10.73 7.26
N GLU A 19 11.79 11.95 7.51
CA GLU A 19 10.38 12.29 7.36
C GLU A 19 9.97 12.33 5.89
N GLY A 20 8.76 11.86 5.61
CA GLY A 20 8.19 11.81 4.27
C GLY A 20 8.68 10.63 3.42
N MET A 21 8.10 10.53 2.22
CA MET A 21 8.40 9.47 1.27
C MET A 21 9.41 10.00 0.24
N GLN A 22 10.51 9.27 0.05
CA GLN A 22 11.51 9.60 -0.96
C GLN A 22 11.46 8.57 -2.09
N VAL A 23 10.91 8.98 -3.23
CA VAL A 23 10.96 8.20 -4.46
C VAL A 23 12.27 8.52 -5.18
N ILE A 24 13.04 7.51 -5.52
CA ILE A 24 14.30 7.65 -6.23
C ILE A 24 14.06 7.58 -7.73
N SER A 25 14.43 8.63 -8.47
CA SER A 25 14.31 8.70 -9.92
C SER A 25 15.56 8.23 -10.65
N GLY A 26 16.69 8.24 -9.98
CA GLY A 26 17.96 7.87 -10.58
C GLY A 26 18.94 7.30 -9.57
N VAL A 27 19.76 6.37 -10.06
CA VAL A 27 20.89 5.79 -9.33
C VAL A 27 22.11 5.91 -10.23
N GLY A 28 23.19 6.44 -9.71
CA GLY A 28 24.45 6.59 -10.44
C GLY A 28 25.64 6.11 -9.61
N ILE A 29 26.62 5.50 -10.26
CA ILE A 29 27.88 5.11 -9.66
C ILE A 29 28.93 6.12 -10.09
N GLY A 30 29.52 6.80 -9.12
CA GLY A 30 30.68 7.68 -9.33
C GLY A 30 31.97 7.05 -8.81
N PRO A 31 33.10 7.69 -9.07
CA PRO A 31 34.40 7.18 -8.66
C PRO A 31 34.58 7.09 -7.14
N ASP A 32 33.74 7.79 -6.40
CA ASP A 32 33.83 7.99 -4.96
C ASP A 32 32.55 7.64 -4.19
N GLY A 33 31.59 6.98 -4.84
CA GLY A 33 30.39 6.52 -4.16
C GLY A 33 29.20 6.22 -5.06
N LEU A 34 28.11 5.81 -4.42
CA LEU A 34 26.82 5.58 -5.03
C LEU A 34 25.92 6.80 -4.79
N TYR A 35 25.32 7.29 -5.85
CA TYR A 35 24.48 8.49 -5.84
C TYR A 35 23.02 8.14 -6.11
N PHE A 36 22.12 8.78 -5.37
CA PHE A 36 20.67 8.66 -5.55
C PHE A 36 20.07 10.04 -5.79
N VAL A 37 19.16 10.13 -6.74
CA VAL A 37 18.41 11.35 -7.02
C VAL A 37 16.95 11.16 -6.62
N PRO A 38 16.49 11.82 -5.53
CA PRO A 38 15.07 11.86 -5.19
C PRO A 38 14.25 12.59 -6.24
N VAL A 39 13.03 12.12 -6.50
CA VAL A 39 12.06 12.81 -7.39
C VAL A 39 11.53 14.08 -6.75
N MET A 40 11.28 14.02 -5.44
CA MET A 40 10.64 15.10 -4.70
C MET A 40 11.68 15.88 -3.90
N PRO A 41 11.52 17.20 -3.80
CA PRO A 41 12.32 17.99 -2.88
C PRO A 41 12.05 17.59 -1.42
N ASP A 42 12.98 17.95 -0.53
CA ASP A 42 12.80 17.75 0.91
C ASP A 42 11.66 18.65 1.48
N ALA A 43 11.34 18.47 2.75
CA ALA A 43 10.29 19.25 3.42
C ALA A 43 10.54 20.79 3.40
N SER A 44 11.78 21.22 3.12
CA SER A 44 12.15 22.63 2.94
C SER A 44 12.11 23.09 1.48
N GLY A 45 11.65 22.24 0.55
CA GLY A 45 11.56 22.54 -0.88
C GLY A 45 12.89 22.45 -1.64
N ARG A 46 13.94 21.86 -1.04
CA ARG A 46 15.26 21.72 -1.67
C ARG A 46 15.42 20.37 -2.34
N SER A 47 15.90 20.38 -3.56
CA SER A 47 16.36 19.19 -4.25
C SER A 47 17.77 18.81 -3.81
N ALA A 48 18.03 17.53 -3.62
CA ALA A 48 19.33 17.03 -3.21
C ALA A 48 19.76 15.83 -4.05
N VAL A 49 21.05 15.65 -4.19
CA VAL A 49 21.65 14.40 -4.62
C VAL A 49 22.22 13.73 -3.39
N LEU A 50 21.71 12.55 -3.07
CA LEU A 50 22.15 11.79 -1.91
C LEU A 50 23.35 10.93 -2.29
N LYS A 51 24.40 10.95 -1.49
CA LYS A 51 25.60 10.15 -1.69
C LYS A 51 25.75 9.13 -0.56
N VAL A 52 25.92 7.88 -0.93
CA VAL A 52 26.26 6.82 0.01
C VAL A 52 27.77 6.61 -0.02
N LEU A 53 28.39 6.78 1.13
CA LEU A 53 29.81 6.54 1.34
C LEU A 53 29.99 5.32 2.21
N TYR A 54 30.85 4.41 1.81
CA TYR A 54 31.33 3.36 2.70
C TYR A 54 32.29 3.96 3.73
N ARG A 55 32.02 3.71 5.00
CA ARG A 55 32.89 4.08 6.10
C ARG A 55 33.15 2.86 6.97
N GLU A 56 34.37 2.38 6.97
CA GLU A 56 34.76 1.24 7.79
C GLU A 56 34.60 1.59 9.28
N GLY A 57 33.97 0.70 10.05
CA GLY A 57 33.72 0.89 11.48
C GLY A 57 32.67 1.94 11.83
N ALA A 58 32.04 2.59 10.86
CA ALA A 58 30.89 3.45 11.14
C ALA A 58 29.68 2.58 11.51
N VAL A 59 29.43 2.43 12.79
CA VAL A 59 28.11 2.06 13.29
C VAL A 59 27.27 3.31 13.06
N GLY A 60 26.53 3.35 11.96
CA GLY A 60 25.49 4.38 11.76
C GLY A 60 24.56 4.38 12.96
N PRO A 61 23.85 5.48 13.24
CA PRO A 61 22.80 5.44 14.23
C PRO A 61 21.91 4.25 13.85
N GLN A 62 21.97 3.20 14.67
CA GLN A 62 20.96 2.15 14.59
C GLN A 62 19.66 2.90 14.89
N ALA A 63 18.95 3.27 13.83
CA ALA A 63 17.56 3.61 14.00
C ALA A 63 16.97 2.44 14.76
N SER A 64 16.62 2.68 16.02
CA SER A 64 15.86 1.68 16.79
C SER A 64 14.80 1.20 15.81
N PRO A 65 14.65 -0.11 15.59
CA PRO A 65 13.68 -0.60 14.65
C PRO A 65 12.34 -0.05 15.12
N LYS A 66 11.89 1.04 14.49
CA LYS A 66 10.55 1.56 14.72
C LYS A 66 9.68 0.36 14.37
N LYS A 67 8.98 -0.17 15.35
CA LYS A 67 8.07 -1.28 15.12
C LYS A 67 7.10 -0.80 14.05
N GLU A 68 7.34 -1.23 12.82
CA GLU A 68 6.49 -0.79 11.70
C GLU A 68 5.13 -1.42 11.90
N ASP A 69 4.10 -0.61 11.94
CA ASP A 69 2.72 -1.06 11.87
C ASP A 69 2.32 -1.37 10.42
N ALA A 70 1.21 -2.09 10.26
CA ALA A 70 0.73 -2.47 8.94
C ALA A 70 0.49 -1.28 8.02
N ILE A 71 -0.01 -0.16 8.54
CA ILE A 71 -0.33 1.03 7.76
C ILE A 71 0.95 1.72 7.27
N SER A 72 1.96 1.82 8.13
CA SER A 72 3.28 2.34 7.76
C SER A 72 3.91 1.49 6.66
N LEU A 73 3.77 0.15 6.74
CA LEU A 73 4.23 -0.78 5.71
C LEU A 73 3.47 -0.61 4.39
N LEU A 74 2.14 -0.52 4.44
CA LEU A 74 1.31 -0.30 3.25
C LEU A 74 1.68 1.01 2.54
N ASN A 75 1.98 2.07 3.28
CA ASN A 75 2.45 3.35 2.75
C ASN A 75 3.87 3.23 2.17
N SER A 76 4.82 2.69 2.93
CA SER A 76 6.21 2.61 2.51
C SER A 76 6.43 1.68 1.32
N ARG A 77 5.57 0.66 1.15
CA ARG A 77 5.55 -0.25 0.01
C ARG A 77 4.65 0.23 -1.14
N GLN A 78 4.04 1.41 -1.01
CA GLN A 78 3.19 2.05 -2.01
C GLN A 78 1.97 1.21 -2.45
N CYS A 79 1.43 0.37 -1.55
CA CYS A 79 0.28 -0.49 -1.86
C CYS A 79 -0.94 0.33 -2.31
N TYR A 80 -1.14 1.52 -1.74
CA TYR A 80 -2.23 2.45 -2.09
C TYR A 80 -2.13 3.05 -3.49
N SER A 81 -1.00 2.91 -4.17
CA SER A 81 -0.86 3.36 -5.56
C SER A 81 -1.66 2.50 -6.54
N CYS A 82 -1.84 1.22 -6.21
CA CYS A 82 -2.55 0.26 -7.05
C CYS A 82 -3.87 -0.22 -6.45
N HIS A 83 -4.00 -0.20 -5.11
CA HIS A 83 -5.14 -0.76 -4.39
C HIS A 83 -5.90 0.30 -3.59
N VAL A 84 -7.21 0.15 -3.51
CA VAL A 84 -8.03 0.75 -2.46
C VAL A 84 -8.04 -0.22 -1.28
N ILE A 85 -7.68 0.23 -0.08
CA ILE A 85 -7.61 -0.57 1.14
C ILE A 85 -8.52 0.08 2.19
N TYR A 86 -9.62 -0.59 2.57
CA TYR A 86 -10.61 -0.04 3.51
C TYR A 86 -11.02 1.41 3.19
N ASP A 87 -11.41 1.67 1.95
CA ASP A 87 -11.82 3.00 1.46
C ASP A 87 -10.67 4.04 1.35
N TYR A 88 -9.43 3.62 1.56
CA TYR A 88 -8.23 4.44 1.36
C TYR A 88 -7.50 4.09 0.08
N GLY A 89 -6.88 5.09 -0.52
CA GLY A 89 -6.10 4.96 -1.73
C GLY A 89 -6.85 5.44 -2.96
N PHE A 90 -6.09 5.64 -4.03
CA PHE A 90 -6.60 6.11 -5.32
C PHE A 90 -6.38 5.05 -6.42
N GLY A 91 -5.81 3.91 -6.05
CA GLY A 91 -5.47 2.86 -6.99
C GLY A 91 -6.72 2.17 -7.53
N ASN A 92 -6.75 2.00 -8.84
CA ASN A 92 -7.78 1.23 -9.56
C ASN A 92 -7.15 0.15 -10.46
N VAL A 93 -5.85 -0.12 -10.28
CA VAL A 93 -5.11 -1.12 -11.05
C VAL A 93 -5.32 -2.51 -10.46
N GLY A 94 -5.28 -2.61 -9.13
CA GLY A 94 -5.51 -3.84 -8.39
C GLY A 94 -6.91 -3.88 -7.76
N PRO A 95 -7.33 -5.06 -7.27
CA PRO A 95 -8.60 -5.20 -6.56
C PRO A 95 -8.60 -4.42 -5.24
N ALA A 96 -9.79 -4.03 -4.76
CA ALA A 96 -9.95 -3.50 -3.42
C ALA A 96 -9.57 -4.55 -2.37
N LEU A 97 -8.84 -4.12 -1.34
CA LEU A 97 -8.32 -4.97 -0.28
C LEU A 97 -8.95 -4.62 1.07
N GLY A 98 -9.00 -5.63 1.93
CA GLY A 98 -9.50 -5.52 3.30
C GLY A 98 -10.96 -5.92 3.46
N GLY A 99 -11.26 -6.43 4.66
CA GLY A 99 -12.59 -6.81 5.08
C GLY A 99 -13.17 -8.08 4.46
N GLU A 100 -14.44 -8.29 4.73
CA GLU A 100 -15.14 -9.53 4.44
C GLU A 100 -15.29 -9.80 2.94
N ALA A 101 -15.52 -8.75 2.14
CA ALA A 101 -15.63 -8.88 0.68
C ALA A 101 -14.32 -9.39 0.03
N MET A 102 -13.17 -9.00 0.56
CA MET A 102 -11.88 -9.53 0.12
C MET A 102 -11.75 -11.01 0.50
N LYS A 103 -12.08 -11.38 1.73
CA LYS A 103 -12.01 -12.77 2.21
C LYS A 103 -12.88 -13.68 1.36
N GLN A 104 -14.13 -13.30 1.14
CA GLN A 104 -15.07 -14.05 0.33
C GLN A 104 -14.53 -14.26 -1.09
N ARG A 105 -14.10 -13.20 -1.77
CA ARG A 105 -13.58 -13.28 -3.13
C ARG A 105 -12.35 -14.19 -3.24
N ILE A 106 -11.45 -14.12 -2.24
CA ILE A 106 -10.28 -15.00 -2.20
C ILE A 106 -10.73 -16.44 -1.92
N GLY A 107 -11.61 -16.67 -0.95
CA GLY A 107 -12.13 -17.99 -0.60
C GLY A 107 -12.78 -18.68 -1.80
N GLU A 108 -13.69 -18.00 -2.50
CA GLU A 108 -14.35 -18.51 -3.69
C GLU A 108 -13.36 -18.91 -4.79
N ARG A 109 -12.31 -18.10 -4.99
CA ARG A 109 -11.23 -18.46 -5.93
C ARG A 109 -10.49 -19.71 -5.49
N LEU A 110 -10.07 -19.77 -4.23
CA LEU A 110 -9.27 -20.86 -3.70
C LEU A 110 -10.03 -22.19 -3.69
N ASP A 111 -11.33 -22.15 -3.53
CA ASP A 111 -12.21 -23.33 -3.49
C ASP A 111 -12.66 -23.79 -4.88
N SER A 112 -12.23 -23.11 -5.94
CA SER A 112 -12.57 -23.50 -7.31
C SER A 112 -11.70 -24.67 -7.81
N ALA A 113 -12.33 -25.58 -8.56
CA ALA A 113 -11.61 -26.69 -9.19
C ALA A 113 -10.53 -26.23 -10.20
N ASP A 114 -10.74 -25.10 -10.84
CA ASP A 114 -9.78 -24.51 -11.78
C ASP A 114 -8.51 -24.04 -11.04
N TYR A 115 -8.64 -23.52 -9.82
CA TYR A 115 -7.51 -23.13 -9.00
C TYR A 115 -6.67 -24.33 -8.58
N GLU A 116 -7.30 -25.39 -8.12
CA GLU A 116 -6.62 -26.63 -7.76
C GLU A 116 -5.81 -27.20 -8.94
N LYS A 117 -6.45 -27.25 -10.11
CA LYS A 117 -5.80 -27.69 -11.34
C LYS A 117 -4.59 -26.81 -11.69
N ALA A 118 -4.74 -25.50 -11.61
CA ALA A 118 -3.64 -24.56 -11.88
C ALA A 118 -2.46 -24.75 -10.92
N LEU A 119 -2.71 -25.02 -9.63
CA LEU A 119 -1.64 -25.31 -8.68
C LEU A 119 -0.87 -26.59 -9.03
N LEU A 120 -1.57 -27.66 -9.44
CA LEU A 120 -0.94 -28.91 -9.85
C LEU A 120 -0.06 -28.72 -11.10
N GLU A 121 -0.50 -27.90 -12.05
CA GLU A 121 0.29 -27.55 -13.23
C GLU A 121 1.57 -26.78 -12.83
N LEU A 122 1.47 -25.84 -11.89
CA LEU A 122 2.62 -25.08 -11.39
C LEU A 122 3.63 -25.97 -10.63
N ASP A 123 3.17 -27.01 -9.95
CA ASP A 123 4.04 -27.92 -9.21
C ASP A 123 4.92 -28.76 -10.13
N SER A 124 4.56 -28.90 -11.41
CA SER A 124 5.39 -29.55 -12.42
C SER A 124 6.57 -28.69 -12.91
N LEU A 125 6.55 -27.37 -12.59
CA LEU A 125 7.59 -26.46 -13.04
C LEU A 125 8.82 -26.50 -12.12
N ASP A 126 10.00 -26.70 -12.72
CA ASP A 126 11.30 -26.70 -12.00
C ASP A 126 12.02 -25.36 -12.08
N THR A 127 11.29 -24.27 -12.33
CA THR A 127 11.81 -22.91 -12.42
C THR A 127 11.40 -22.08 -11.22
N GLU A 128 12.23 -21.08 -10.86
CA GLU A 128 11.86 -20.06 -9.87
C GLU A 128 10.77 -19.13 -10.42
N PRO A 129 9.84 -18.66 -9.57
CA PRO A 129 9.74 -18.92 -8.13
C PRO A 129 9.00 -20.22 -7.77
N TYR A 130 8.50 -21.00 -8.75
CA TYR A 130 7.56 -22.10 -8.52
C TYR A 130 8.17 -23.23 -7.69
N VAL A 131 9.40 -23.61 -7.99
CA VAL A 131 10.10 -24.66 -7.22
C VAL A 131 10.23 -24.29 -5.74
N ASN A 132 10.50 -23.03 -5.44
CA ASN A 132 10.70 -22.54 -4.07
C ASN A 132 9.42 -22.45 -3.26
N TYR A 133 8.26 -22.37 -3.93
CA TYR A 133 6.94 -22.21 -3.30
C TYR A 133 6.06 -23.48 -3.39
N ARG A 134 6.63 -24.64 -3.73
CA ARG A 134 5.88 -25.92 -3.72
C ARG A 134 5.28 -26.22 -2.36
N GLU A 135 6.08 -26.09 -1.29
CA GLU A 135 5.58 -26.33 0.06
C GLU A 135 4.48 -25.33 0.46
N ALA A 136 4.61 -24.07 0.05
CA ALA A 136 3.56 -23.07 0.28
C ALA A 136 2.24 -23.45 -0.39
N ARG A 137 2.28 -23.95 -1.64
CA ARG A 137 1.08 -24.41 -2.34
C ARG A 137 0.50 -25.67 -1.70
N ARG A 138 1.33 -26.61 -1.25
CA ARG A 138 0.88 -27.80 -0.49
C ARG A 138 0.23 -27.40 0.83
N GLU A 139 0.85 -26.50 1.59
CA GLU A 139 0.27 -25.97 2.83
C GLU A 139 -1.11 -25.35 2.57
N LEU A 140 -1.23 -24.59 1.49
CA LEU A 140 -2.48 -23.97 1.08
C LEU A 140 -3.58 -25.00 0.75
N MET A 141 -3.22 -26.12 0.11
CA MET A 141 -4.16 -27.18 -0.21
C MET A 141 -4.64 -27.97 1.01
N LEU A 142 -3.85 -28.00 2.08
CA LEU A 142 -4.21 -28.70 3.33
C LEU A 142 -5.10 -27.88 4.24
N LYS A 143 -5.23 -26.55 4.00
CA LYS A 143 -6.03 -25.64 4.81
C LYS A 143 -7.38 -25.37 4.17
N THR A 144 -8.35 -24.95 5.00
CA THR A 144 -9.71 -24.60 4.57
C THR A 144 -10.16 -23.30 5.23
N GLY A 145 -11.18 -22.64 4.68
CA GLY A 145 -11.80 -21.45 5.23
C GLY A 145 -10.81 -20.31 5.48
N ASP A 146 -11.00 -19.58 6.58
CA ASP A 146 -10.18 -18.39 6.91
C ASP A 146 -8.69 -18.69 7.05
N ALA A 147 -8.33 -19.88 7.54
CA ALA A 147 -6.94 -20.28 7.65
C ALA A 147 -6.28 -20.42 6.26
N ARG A 148 -7.02 -20.90 5.28
CA ARG A 148 -6.57 -20.99 3.88
C ARG A 148 -6.41 -19.60 3.28
N VAL A 149 -7.39 -18.73 3.46
CA VAL A 149 -7.35 -17.34 2.98
C VAL A 149 -6.16 -16.59 3.58
N ARG A 150 -5.94 -16.67 4.90
CA ARG A 150 -4.80 -16.06 5.59
C ARG A 150 -3.46 -16.55 5.04
N THR A 151 -3.33 -17.85 4.85
CA THR A 151 -2.12 -18.45 4.30
C THR A 151 -1.85 -17.95 2.88
N TRP A 152 -2.90 -17.90 2.04
CA TRP A 152 -2.78 -17.37 0.69
C TRP A 152 -2.35 -15.90 0.68
N VAL A 153 -2.99 -15.04 1.48
CA VAL A 153 -2.64 -13.61 1.58
C VAL A 153 -1.18 -13.44 1.98
N ASN A 154 -0.72 -14.19 2.98
CA ASN A 154 0.67 -14.12 3.45
C ASN A 154 1.66 -14.49 2.33
N TYR A 155 1.45 -15.61 1.63
CA TYR A 155 2.33 -16.00 0.54
C TYR A 155 2.24 -15.07 -0.66
N HIS A 156 1.06 -14.59 -0.99
CA HIS A 156 0.85 -13.64 -2.09
C HIS A 156 1.57 -12.30 -1.83
N LEU A 157 1.57 -11.82 -0.60
CA LEU A 157 2.32 -10.63 -0.20
C LEU A 157 3.83 -10.81 -0.29
N LYS A 158 4.35 -12.02 -0.07
CA LYS A 158 5.79 -12.32 -0.20
C LYS A 158 6.21 -12.54 -1.64
N GLN A 159 5.40 -13.24 -2.40
CA GLN A 159 5.64 -13.58 -3.81
C GLN A 159 4.33 -13.63 -4.58
N PRO A 160 3.91 -12.54 -5.21
CA PRO A 160 2.63 -12.47 -5.92
C PRO A 160 2.45 -13.49 -7.05
N GLY A 161 3.55 -13.96 -7.62
CA GLY A 161 3.56 -14.97 -8.66
C GLY A 161 3.61 -16.42 -8.16
N PHE A 162 3.53 -16.69 -6.84
CA PHE A 162 3.73 -18.04 -6.29
C PHE A 162 2.67 -19.06 -6.74
N ASP A 163 1.46 -18.58 -7.01
CA ASP A 163 0.30 -19.37 -7.43
C ASP A 163 -0.28 -18.93 -8.78
N ASN A 164 0.24 -17.89 -9.38
CA ASN A 164 -0.22 -17.35 -10.64
C ASN A 164 0.92 -16.70 -11.42
N PRO A 165 1.38 -17.33 -12.52
CA PRO A 165 2.46 -16.79 -13.35
C PRO A 165 2.10 -15.47 -14.05
N PHE A 166 0.81 -15.17 -14.15
CA PHE A 166 0.31 -13.95 -14.80
C PHE A 166 0.01 -12.82 -13.81
N SER A 167 0.40 -12.98 -12.55
CA SER A 167 0.24 -11.91 -11.56
C SER A 167 1.01 -10.66 -11.99
N GLN A 168 0.30 -9.54 -12.09
CA GLN A 168 0.89 -8.25 -12.44
C GLN A 168 1.31 -7.44 -11.21
N MET A 169 0.99 -7.92 -10.02
CA MET A 169 1.45 -7.29 -8.78
C MET A 169 2.98 -7.44 -8.68
N PRO A 170 3.73 -6.34 -8.58
CA PRO A 170 5.17 -6.42 -8.36
C PRO A 170 5.47 -7.03 -6.99
N ASN A 171 6.62 -7.73 -6.88
CA ASN A 171 7.05 -8.25 -5.59
C ASN A 171 7.41 -7.08 -4.65
N PRO A 172 6.69 -6.90 -3.53
CA PRO A 172 6.91 -5.78 -2.62
C PRO A 172 8.15 -5.95 -1.73
N GLY A 173 8.83 -7.10 -1.79
CA GLY A 173 10.03 -7.38 -1.01
C GLY A 173 9.79 -7.41 0.51
N LEU A 174 8.65 -7.94 0.94
CA LEU A 174 8.28 -8.05 2.34
C LEU A 174 9.00 -9.23 3.01
N THR A 175 9.42 -9.04 4.25
CA THR A 175 9.83 -10.14 5.13
C THR A 175 8.62 -10.95 5.60
N GLU A 176 8.86 -12.11 6.19
CA GLU A 176 7.80 -12.96 6.76
C GLU A 176 6.93 -12.20 7.77
N SER A 177 7.58 -11.49 8.69
CA SER A 177 6.88 -10.72 9.73
C SER A 177 6.10 -9.52 9.18
N GLU A 178 6.64 -8.82 8.18
CA GLU A 178 5.96 -7.72 7.51
C GLU A 178 4.73 -8.21 6.74
N ALA A 179 4.86 -9.32 6.01
CA ALA A 179 3.74 -9.92 5.29
C ALA A 179 2.64 -10.40 6.24
N ALA A 180 3.01 -11.05 7.35
CA ALA A 180 2.06 -11.49 8.37
C ALA A 180 1.31 -10.30 8.98
N LEU A 181 2.01 -9.22 9.31
CA LEU A 181 1.42 -8.00 9.89
C LEU A 181 0.42 -7.33 8.94
N ILE A 182 0.76 -7.25 7.65
CA ILE A 182 -0.16 -6.72 6.62
C ILE A 182 -1.35 -7.67 6.43
N ALA A 183 -1.11 -8.99 6.38
CA ALA A 183 -2.18 -9.97 6.22
C ALA A 183 -3.19 -9.89 7.38
N ASP A 184 -2.70 -9.78 8.62
CA ASP A 184 -3.55 -9.62 9.79
C ASP A 184 -4.40 -8.36 9.71
N TYR A 185 -3.80 -7.24 9.36
CA TYR A 185 -4.53 -5.99 9.17
C TYR A 185 -5.58 -6.07 8.07
N LEU A 186 -5.29 -6.69 6.93
CA LEU A 186 -6.23 -6.81 5.81
C LEU A 186 -7.39 -7.75 6.12
N LEU A 187 -7.16 -8.79 6.92
CA LEU A 187 -8.17 -9.78 7.26
C LEU A 187 -9.00 -9.40 8.49
N ASP A 188 -8.39 -8.71 9.45
CA ASP A 188 -9.04 -8.28 10.67
C ASP A 188 -8.38 -6.99 11.22
N PRO A 189 -8.87 -5.82 10.82
CA PRO A 189 -8.30 -4.54 11.22
C PRO A 189 -8.43 -4.29 12.73
N ASP A 190 -9.40 -4.90 13.39
CA ASP A 190 -9.64 -4.70 14.83
C ASP A 190 -8.63 -5.51 15.67
N SER A 191 -8.15 -6.64 15.19
CA SER A 191 -7.07 -7.41 15.84
C SER A 191 -5.72 -6.71 15.78
N ALA A 192 -5.49 -5.90 14.76
CA ALA A 192 -4.28 -5.10 14.59
C ALA A 192 -4.30 -3.81 15.42
N SER A 193 -5.44 -3.44 16.01
CA SER A 193 -5.64 -2.16 16.70
C SER A 193 -5.15 -2.13 18.15
N ASP A 194 -4.63 -3.22 18.68
CA ASP A 194 -4.12 -3.28 20.05
C ASP A 194 -2.74 -2.61 20.23
N GLN A 195 -2.22 -1.99 19.17
CA GLN A 195 -0.95 -1.28 19.21
C GLN A 195 -1.13 0.18 18.71
N ASP A 196 -1.25 1.11 19.67
CA ASP A 196 -1.17 2.57 19.50
C ASP A 196 -1.91 3.10 18.25
N THR A 197 -3.21 3.06 18.36
CA THR A 197 -4.11 3.55 17.32
C THR A 197 -3.92 5.03 17.09
N ASP A 198 -3.54 5.36 15.89
CA ASP A 198 -3.58 6.70 15.34
C ASP A 198 -4.96 7.34 15.61
N ILE A 199 -4.97 8.29 16.55
CA ILE A 199 -6.15 9.11 16.89
C ILE A 199 -6.77 9.70 15.61
N GLY A 200 -5.95 9.93 14.58
CA GLY A 200 -6.38 10.37 13.26
C GLY A 200 -7.38 9.44 12.58
N MET A 201 -7.23 8.11 12.69
CA MET A 201 -8.18 7.16 12.10
C MET A 201 -9.52 7.12 12.85
N ARG A 202 -9.49 7.19 14.18
CA ARG A 202 -10.73 7.26 14.98
C ARG A 202 -11.51 8.55 14.72
N VAL A 203 -10.82 9.68 14.68
CA VAL A 203 -11.42 10.98 14.33
C VAL A 203 -11.99 10.93 12.92
N ARG A 204 -11.30 10.30 11.96
CA ARG A 204 -11.75 10.21 10.58
C ARG A 204 -12.94 9.26 10.41
N LYS A 205 -12.98 8.11 11.13
CA LYS A 205 -14.13 7.21 11.16
C LYS A 205 -15.37 7.91 11.77
N VAL A 206 -15.17 8.73 12.79
CA VAL A 206 -16.24 9.56 13.35
C VAL A 206 -16.64 10.67 12.38
N MET A 207 -15.67 11.33 11.74
CA MET A 207 -15.95 12.38 10.74
C MET A 207 -16.58 11.84 9.46
N SER A 208 -16.23 10.64 9.00
CA SER A 208 -16.87 10.04 7.81
C SER A 208 -18.34 9.71 8.06
N TRP A 209 -18.75 9.52 9.30
CA TRP A 209 -20.17 9.37 9.67
C TRP A 209 -20.94 10.69 9.58
N PHE A 210 -20.26 11.84 9.81
CA PHE A 210 -20.86 13.17 9.75
C PHE A 210 -20.68 13.85 8.39
N ILE A 211 -19.67 13.45 7.60
CA ILE A 211 -19.37 14.05 6.29
C ILE A 211 -19.75 13.02 5.23
N PRO A 212 -20.92 13.15 4.58
CA PRO A 212 -21.25 12.28 3.47
C PRO A 212 -20.17 12.40 2.38
N ASP A 213 -19.88 11.29 1.67
CA ASP A 213 -18.94 11.23 0.55
C ASP A 213 -19.10 12.44 -0.39
N LEU A 214 -18.26 13.43 -0.21
CA LEU A 214 -18.23 14.65 -0.99
C LEU A 214 -17.62 14.32 -2.36
N LYS A 215 -18.45 13.76 -3.26
CA LYS A 215 -18.09 13.71 -4.67
C LYS A 215 -17.91 15.13 -5.17
N TYR A 216 -16.93 15.36 -6.03
CA TYR A 216 -16.59 16.67 -6.61
C TYR A 216 -17.83 17.47 -7.06
N ARG A 217 -18.87 16.80 -7.59
CA ARG A 217 -20.16 17.38 -7.95
C ARG A 217 -20.90 18.05 -6.80
N HIS A 218 -20.79 17.54 -5.57
CA HIS A 218 -21.44 18.14 -4.38
C HIS A 218 -20.76 19.43 -3.97
N LEU A 219 -19.43 19.51 -4.13
CA LEU A 219 -18.66 20.73 -3.91
C LEU A 219 -19.05 21.81 -4.92
N VAL A 220 -19.21 21.46 -6.19
CA VAL A 220 -19.68 22.36 -7.24
C VAL A 220 -21.10 22.85 -6.95
N TYR A 221 -22.03 21.96 -6.57
CA TYR A 221 -23.40 22.36 -6.23
C TYR A 221 -23.47 23.26 -5.00
N SER A 222 -22.66 22.99 -3.94
CA SER A 222 -22.59 23.85 -2.75
C SER A 222 -22.07 25.24 -3.10
N PHE A 223 -21.07 25.32 -3.98
CA PHE A 223 -20.53 26.59 -4.43
C PHE A 223 -21.53 27.39 -5.27
N MET A 224 -22.24 26.73 -6.16
CA MET A 224 -23.30 27.32 -7.00
C MET A 224 -24.46 27.83 -6.15
N LEU A 225 -24.94 27.03 -5.20
CA LEU A 225 -26.02 27.41 -4.27
C LEU A 225 -25.64 28.59 -3.38
N GLY A 226 -24.42 28.56 -2.81
CA GLY A 226 -23.89 29.64 -2.00
C GLY A 226 -23.74 30.95 -2.78
N GLY A 227 -23.23 30.88 -4.01
CA GLY A 227 -23.14 32.03 -4.92
C GLY A 227 -24.51 32.61 -5.29
N ALA A 228 -25.47 31.75 -5.60
CA ALA A 228 -26.85 32.20 -5.90
C ALA A 228 -27.52 32.88 -4.70
N ALA A 229 -27.37 32.31 -3.50
CA ALA A 229 -27.89 32.92 -2.27
C ALA A 229 -27.26 34.29 -1.98
N ALA A 230 -25.95 34.43 -2.17
CA ALA A 230 -25.24 35.73 -1.98
C ALA A 230 -25.75 36.78 -2.98
N LEU A 231 -25.97 36.41 -4.25
CA LEU A 231 -26.52 37.31 -5.27
C LEU A 231 -27.96 37.77 -4.93
N LEU A 232 -28.82 36.87 -4.44
CA LEU A 232 -30.17 37.20 -4.01
C LEU A 232 -30.18 38.15 -2.81
N LEU A 233 -29.27 37.94 -1.84
CA LEU A 233 -29.13 38.85 -0.70
C LEU A 233 -28.64 40.23 -1.13
N MET A 234 -27.67 40.32 -2.04
CA MET A 234 -27.22 41.59 -2.60
C MET A 234 -28.31 42.32 -3.38
N ALA A 235 -29.07 41.59 -4.20
CA ALA A 235 -30.21 42.17 -4.96
C ALA A 235 -31.32 42.68 -4.00
N GLY A 236 -31.62 41.91 -2.96
CA GLY A 236 -32.55 42.31 -1.88
C GLY A 236 -32.11 43.55 -1.15
N TYR A 237 -30.83 43.61 -0.78
CA TYR A 237 -30.25 44.78 -0.14
C TYR A 237 -30.25 46.03 -1.03
N ALA A 238 -29.89 45.89 -2.28
CA ALA A 238 -29.94 46.98 -3.26
C ALA A 238 -31.36 47.53 -3.47
N LYS A 239 -32.38 46.63 -3.54
CA LYS A 239 -33.81 47.02 -3.65
C LYS A 239 -34.29 47.74 -2.37
N TYR A 240 -33.89 47.24 -1.18
CA TYR A 240 -34.23 47.85 0.07
C TYR A 240 -33.67 49.29 0.20
N ASN A 241 -32.38 49.49 -0.15
CA ASN A 241 -31.78 50.81 -0.16
C ASN A 241 -32.38 51.79 -1.17
N ARG A 242 -32.83 51.27 -2.32
CA ARG A 242 -33.52 52.11 -3.35
C ARG A 242 -34.88 52.62 -2.89
N ASN A 243 -35.61 51.83 -2.09
CA ASN A 243 -36.92 52.24 -1.55
C ASN A 243 -36.85 53.12 -0.33
N ARG A 244 -35.66 53.38 0.21
CA ARG A 244 -35.43 54.30 1.34
C ARG A 244 -34.96 55.72 0.91
N ARG A 245 -34.66 55.88 -0.37
CA ARG A 245 -34.37 57.21 -0.95
C ARG A 245 -35.62 57.74 -1.66
#